data_c8e461771802b80fcbc8e595cef8908f
#
_entry.id   c8e461771802b80fcbc8e595cef8908f
#
_cell.length_a   1.000
_cell.length_b   1.000
_cell.length_c   1.000
_cell.angle_alpha   90.00
_cell.angle_beta   90.00
_cell.angle_gamma   90.00
#
_symmetry.space_group_name_H-M   'P 1'
#
loop_
_entity.id
_entity.type
_entity.pdbx_description
1 polymer ?
#
loop_
_entity_poly.entity_id
_entity_poly.type
_entity_poly.pdbx_seq_one_letter_code
_entity_poly.pdbx_strand_id
1 'polypeptide(L)'
;TDGVVIIFKINQRTAQIGNITKSQKSDCHLNQILTTKNDGSASKILNQFFNYISLLPHASGVIYLNVRSENDRAKKFYERNGMKLIDKTSWSEGKIKGDVYQIIVKKNGSQNLESFFPSFDASKIV
;
A
#
# COMPACT_ATOMS: atom_id res chain seq x y z
N THR A 1 17.13 11.68 11.38
CA THR A 1 17.67 10.33 11.22
C THR A 1 17.38 9.78 9.85
N ASP A 2 18.28 8.98 9.35
CA ASP A 2 18.08 8.29 8.08
C ASP A 2 16.99 7.25 8.21
N GLY A 3 16.06 7.25 7.28
CA GLY A 3 14.98 6.28 7.36
C GLY A 3 14.06 6.29 6.18
N VAL A 4 13.04 5.43 6.28
CA VAL A 4 11.96 5.33 5.31
C VAL A 4 10.66 5.59 6.05
N VAL A 5 9.82 6.45 5.49
CA VAL A 5 8.51 6.76 6.03
C VAL A 5 7.46 6.34 5.01
N ILE A 6 6.45 5.63 5.49
CA ILE A 6 5.31 5.23 4.66
C ILE A 6 4.07 5.92 5.22
N ILE A 7 3.36 6.61 4.34
CA ILE A 7 2.11 7.29 4.67
C ILE A 7 0.98 6.57 3.95
N PHE A 8 0.00 6.11 4.72
CA PHE A 8 -1.12 5.34 4.17
C PHE A 8 -2.40 5.64 4.95
N LYS A 9 -3.52 5.20 4.40
CA LYS A 9 -4.80 5.22 5.11
C LYS A 9 -5.58 3.94 4.82
N ILE A 10 -6.45 3.58 5.75
CA ILE A 10 -7.43 2.51 5.55
C ILE A 10 -8.76 3.19 5.24
N ASN A 11 -9.37 2.81 4.13
CA ASN A 11 -10.60 3.45 3.66
C ASN A 11 -11.76 3.15 4.60
N GLN A 12 -12.53 4.18 4.91
CA GLN A 12 -13.77 4.02 5.68
C GLN A 12 -14.98 3.84 4.78
N ARG A 13 -14.81 4.07 3.48
CA ARG A 13 -15.87 3.92 2.48
C ARG A 13 -15.27 3.68 1.11
N THR A 14 -16.11 3.35 0.13
CA THR A 14 -15.66 3.20 -1.25
C THR A 14 -15.18 4.53 -1.82
N ALA A 15 -14.22 4.46 -2.71
CA ALA A 15 -13.70 5.64 -3.40
C ALA A 15 -13.23 5.25 -4.80
N GLN A 16 -13.47 6.11 -5.77
CA GLN A 16 -12.94 5.89 -7.11
C GLN A 16 -11.48 6.35 -7.13
N ILE A 17 -10.58 5.47 -7.56
CA ILE A 17 -9.15 5.74 -7.56
C ILE A 17 -8.52 5.66 -8.95
N GLY A 18 -9.26 5.17 -9.93
CA GLY A 18 -8.82 5.07 -11.31
C GLY A 18 -9.98 5.31 -12.25
N ASN A 19 -9.75 5.14 -13.55
CA ASN A 19 -10.79 5.35 -14.55
C ASN A 19 -11.97 4.39 -14.35
N ILE A 20 -11.67 3.15 -13.96
CA ILE A 20 -12.69 2.12 -13.75
C ILE A 20 -12.60 1.47 -12.37
N THR A 21 -11.57 1.76 -11.59
CA THR A 21 -11.30 1.08 -10.33
C THR A 21 -11.88 1.85 -9.15
N LYS A 22 -12.63 1.13 -8.31
CA LYS A 22 -13.13 1.65 -7.04
C LYS A 22 -12.53 0.84 -5.91
N SER A 23 -11.92 1.53 -4.96
CA SER A 23 -11.47 0.89 -3.73
C SER A 23 -12.68 0.73 -2.80
N GLN A 24 -12.63 -0.30 -1.97
CA GLN A 24 -13.72 -0.62 -1.06
C GLN A 24 -13.38 -0.18 0.36
N LYS A 25 -14.38 -0.20 1.22
CA LYS A 25 -14.16 -0.04 2.66
C LYS A 25 -13.12 -1.07 3.11
N SER A 26 -12.20 -0.65 3.96
CA SER A 26 -11.11 -1.45 4.52
C SER A 26 -9.95 -1.70 3.58
N ASP A 27 -10.02 -1.28 2.33
CA ASP A 27 -8.86 -1.30 1.45
C ASP A 27 -7.85 -0.24 1.92
N CYS A 28 -6.58 -0.50 1.66
CA CYS A 28 -5.51 0.42 2.03
C CYS A 28 -5.12 1.26 0.82
N HIS A 29 -4.94 2.54 1.05
CA HIS A 29 -4.35 3.43 0.04
C HIS A 29 -2.99 3.89 0.54
N LEU A 30 -1.95 3.49 -0.19
CA LEU A 30 -0.58 3.90 0.09
C LEU A 30 -0.36 5.26 -0.57
N ASN A 31 -0.24 6.29 0.24
CA ASN A 31 -0.16 7.66 -0.26
C ASN A 31 1.26 8.05 -0.68
N GLN A 32 2.24 7.65 0.12
CA GLN A 32 3.60 8.12 -0.11
C GLN A 32 4.62 7.23 0.58
N ILE A 33 5.78 7.07 -0.09
CA ILE A 33 6.97 6.48 0.52
C ILE A 33 8.07 7.53 0.40
N LEU A 34 8.64 7.89 1.54
CA LEU A 34 9.76 8.83 1.61
C LEU A 34 10.99 8.09 2.11
N THR A 35 12.10 8.26 1.41
CA THR A 35 13.37 7.66 1.82
C THR A 35 14.50 8.66 1.66
N THR A 36 15.44 8.63 2.61
CA THR A 36 16.64 9.44 2.57
C THR A 36 17.84 8.67 2.03
N LYS A 37 17.68 7.37 1.79
CA LYS A 37 18.76 6.52 1.30
C LYS A 37 18.33 5.72 0.08
N ASN A 38 19.27 5.48 -0.81
CA ASN A 38 19.06 4.66 -2.00
C ASN A 38 19.90 3.38 -1.87
N ASP A 39 19.64 2.60 -0.82
CA ASP A 39 20.42 1.44 -0.43
C ASP A 39 19.60 0.15 -0.30
N GLY A 40 18.36 0.15 -0.84
CA GLY A 40 17.48 -1.00 -0.72
C GLY A 40 16.58 -0.97 0.51
N SER A 41 16.77 -0.02 1.42
CA SER A 41 15.95 0.10 2.62
C SER A 41 14.47 0.28 2.30
N ALA A 42 14.16 1.00 1.23
CA ALA A 42 12.77 1.26 0.84
C ALA A 42 12.03 -0.05 0.51
N SER A 43 12.66 -0.97 -0.22
CA SER A 43 12.05 -2.28 -0.52
C SER A 43 11.81 -3.08 0.75
N LYS A 44 12.77 -3.09 1.65
CA LYS A 44 12.63 -3.82 2.91
C LYS A 44 11.45 -3.28 3.72
N ILE A 45 11.36 -1.97 3.86
CA ILE A 45 10.29 -1.33 4.63
C ILE A 45 8.94 -1.51 3.93
N LEU A 46 8.89 -1.42 2.62
CA LEU A 46 7.65 -1.66 1.88
C LEU A 46 7.14 -3.08 2.12
N ASN A 47 8.01 -4.06 2.09
CA ASN A 47 7.61 -5.45 2.35
C ASN A 47 7.20 -5.67 3.80
N GLN A 48 7.83 -4.98 4.73
CA GLN A 48 7.39 -4.99 6.13
C GLN A 48 6.01 -4.35 6.27
N PHE A 49 5.74 -3.30 5.51
CA PHE A 49 4.43 -2.67 5.48
C PHE A 49 3.36 -3.63 4.94
N PHE A 50 3.65 -4.33 3.85
CA PHE A 50 2.72 -5.32 3.32
C PHE A 50 2.40 -6.39 4.36
N ASN A 51 3.41 -6.86 5.08
CA ASN A 51 3.22 -7.83 6.14
C ASN A 51 2.37 -7.27 7.28
N TYR A 52 2.61 -6.01 7.64
CA TYR A 52 1.81 -5.32 8.66
C TYR A 52 0.32 -5.30 8.26
N ILE A 53 0.03 -4.91 7.02
CA ILE A 53 -1.35 -4.87 6.53
C ILE A 53 -1.98 -6.27 6.54
N SER A 54 -1.20 -7.30 6.23
CA SER A 54 -1.71 -8.68 6.24
C SER A 54 -2.16 -9.13 7.63
N LEU A 55 -1.64 -8.49 8.67
CA LEU A 55 -1.94 -8.82 10.07
C LEU A 55 -3.00 -7.92 10.69
N LEU A 56 -3.36 -6.80 10.04
CA LEU A 56 -4.38 -5.89 10.56
C LEU A 56 -5.77 -6.49 10.45
N PRO A 57 -6.49 -6.67 11.57
CA PRO A 57 -7.79 -7.36 11.53
C PRO A 57 -8.85 -6.70 10.66
N HIS A 58 -8.85 -5.36 10.60
CA HIS A 58 -9.87 -4.61 9.86
C HIS A 58 -9.42 -4.13 8.48
N ALA A 59 -8.26 -4.57 8.02
CA ALA A 59 -7.82 -4.29 6.66
C ALA A 59 -8.20 -5.45 5.75
N SER A 60 -8.65 -5.15 4.54
CA SER A 60 -9.03 -6.20 3.58
C SER A 60 -7.83 -6.96 3.03
N GLY A 61 -6.66 -6.34 3.03
CA GLY A 61 -5.46 -6.87 2.39
C GLY A 61 -5.21 -6.31 1.00
N VAL A 62 -6.14 -5.56 0.45
CA VAL A 62 -5.97 -4.91 -0.85
C VAL A 62 -5.30 -3.56 -0.64
N ILE A 63 -4.18 -3.34 -1.32
CA ILE A 63 -3.41 -2.11 -1.21
C ILE A 63 -3.29 -1.48 -2.59
N TYR A 64 -3.64 -0.21 -2.67
CA TYR A 64 -3.57 0.57 -3.90
C TYR A 64 -2.59 1.72 -3.75
N LEU A 65 -2.02 2.15 -4.86
CA LEU A 65 -1.33 3.43 -4.95
C LEU A 65 -1.48 4.02 -6.34
N ASN A 66 -1.33 5.32 -6.41
CA ASN A 66 -1.29 6.05 -7.67
C ASN A 66 0.11 6.64 -7.85
N VAL A 67 0.62 6.57 -9.06
CA VAL A 67 1.93 7.11 -9.40
C VAL A 67 1.84 7.80 -10.76
N ARG A 68 2.61 8.86 -10.97
CA ARG A 68 2.63 9.51 -12.29
C ARG A 68 3.09 8.51 -13.34
N SER A 69 2.38 8.48 -14.48
CA SER A 69 2.69 7.54 -15.56
C SER A 69 4.11 7.71 -16.10
N GLU A 70 4.66 8.91 -16.02
CA GLU A 70 6.02 9.21 -16.47
C GLU A 70 7.11 8.85 -15.47
N ASN A 71 6.74 8.48 -14.23
CA ASN A 71 7.71 8.15 -13.19
C ASN A 71 8.14 6.69 -13.29
N ASP A 72 8.98 6.41 -14.30
CA ASP A 72 9.42 5.04 -14.58
C ASP A 72 10.17 4.41 -13.42
N ARG A 73 10.96 5.19 -12.70
CA ARG A 73 11.73 4.70 -11.57
C ARG A 73 10.83 4.17 -10.45
N ALA A 74 9.82 4.93 -10.09
CA ALA A 74 8.86 4.51 -9.06
C ALA A 74 8.06 3.31 -9.53
N LYS A 75 7.62 3.31 -10.79
CA LYS A 75 6.85 2.20 -11.35
C LYS A 75 7.65 0.90 -11.29
N LYS A 76 8.91 0.92 -11.69
CA LYS A 76 9.78 -0.25 -11.62
C LYS A 76 9.98 -0.72 -10.18
N PHE A 77 10.11 0.22 -9.25
CA PHE A 77 10.25 -0.10 -7.83
C PHE A 77 9.02 -0.86 -7.32
N TYR A 78 7.82 -0.38 -7.63
CA TYR A 78 6.59 -1.05 -7.20
C TYR A 78 6.43 -2.41 -7.85
N GLU A 79 6.74 -2.51 -9.15
CA GLU A 79 6.66 -3.77 -9.88
C GLU A 79 7.62 -4.81 -9.32
N ARG A 80 8.85 -4.41 -8.98
CA ARG A 80 9.81 -5.32 -8.34
C ARG A 80 9.33 -5.83 -6.99
N ASN A 81 8.48 -5.07 -6.32
CA ASN A 81 7.97 -5.44 -5.02
C ASN A 81 6.59 -6.11 -5.09
N GLY A 82 6.19 -6.53 -6.28
CA GLY A 82 5.00 -7.37 -6.46
C GLY A 82 3.71 -6.63 -6.76
N MET A 83 3.75 -5.32 -6.89
CA MET A 83 2.56 -4.55 -7.25
C MET A 83 2.32 -4.63 -8.76
N LYS A 84 1.06 -4.58 -9.16
CA LYS A 84 0.67 -4.70 -10.57
C LYS A 84 -0.09 -3.46 -11.01
N LEU A 85 0.20 -3.03 -12.23
CA LEU A 85 -0.56 -1.98 -12.89
C LEU A 85 -1.94 -2.53 -13.26
N ILE A 86 -2.99 -1.88 -12.76
CA ILE A 86 -4.36 -2.35 -12.98
C ILE A 86 -5.26 -1.34 -13.69
N ASP A 87 -4.89 -0.06 -13.66
CA ASP A 87 -5.77 0.98 -14.19
C ASP A 87 -4.95 2.25 -14.46
N LYS A 88 -5.57 3.17 -15.16
CA LYS A 88 -5.06 4.51 -15.41
C LYS A 88 -5.93 5.50 -14.65
N THR A 89 -5.37 6.67 -14.42
CA THR A 89 -6.08 7.75 -13.76
C THR A 89 -5.51 9.09 -14.25
N SER A 90 -6.13 10.16 -13.83
CA SER A 90 -5.59 11.50 -14.07
C SER A 90 -6.05 12.43 -12.95
N TRP A 91 -5.32 13.49 -12.76
CA TRP A 91 -5.70 14.54 -11.83
C TRP A 91 -5.29 15.90 -12.40
N SER A 92 -5.58 16.98 -11.67
CA SER A 92 -5.37 18.34 -12.17
C SER A 92 -6.09 18.57 -13.50
N GLU A 93 -7.37 18.20 -13.54
CA GLU A 93 -8.22 18.36 -14.74
C GLU A 93 -7.67 17.62 -15.96
N GLY A 94 -7.09 16.44 -15.73
CA GLY A 94 -6.54 15.61 -16.79
C GLY A 94 -5.14 15.97 -17.23
N LYS A 95 -4.54 16.99 -16.63
CA LYS A 95 -3.19 17.44 -17.03
C LYS A 95 -2.10 16.47 -16.58
N ILE A 96 -2.33 15.75 -15.48
CA ILE A 96 -1.36 14.80 -14.95
C ILE A 96 -1.93 13.40 -15.14
N LYS A 97 -1.22 12.57 -15.87
CA LYS A 97 -1.59 11.17 -16.08
C LYS A 97 -0.96 10.32 -15.00
N GLY A 98 -1.71 9.34 -14.53
CA GLY A 98 -1.25 8.44 -13.49
C GLY A 98 -1.58 6.99 -13.76
N ASP A 99 -0.85 6.12 -13.11
CA ASP A 99 -1.05 4.68 -13.14
C ASP A 99 -1.48 4.23 -11.75
N VAL A 100 -2.43 3.29 -11.71
CA VAL A 100 -2.93 2.71 -10.47
C VAL A 100 -2.30 1.34 -10.30
N TYR A 101 -1.63 1.13 -9.19
CA TYR A 101 -1.01 -0.15 -8.83
C TYR A 101 -1.75 -0.79 -7.68
N GLN A 102 -1.74 -2.11 -7.67
CA GLN A 102 -2.42 -2.90 -6.65
C GLN A 102 -1.54 -4.07 -6.23
N ILE A 103 -1.60 -4.41 -4.96
CA ILE A 103 -1.17 -5.70 -4.46
C ILE A 103 -2.24 -6.21 -3.50
N ILE A 104 -2.48 -7.52 -3.52
CA ILE A 104 -3.38 -8.17 -2.59
C ILE A 104 -2.51 -9.02 -1.68
N VAL A 105 -2.41 -8.64 -0.41
CA VAL A 105 -1.63 -9.40 0.54
C VAL A 105 -2.52 -10.46 1.17
N LYS A 106 -1.96 -11.65 1.34
CA LYS A 106 -2.71 -12.77 1.90
C LYS A 106 -2.99 -12.48 3.37
N LYS A 107 -4.27 -12.45 3.72
CA LYS A 107 -4.68 -12.29 5.11
C LYS A 107 -4.59 -13.62 5.84
N ASN A 108 -4.09 -13.56 7.08
CA ASN A 108 -4.08 -14.71 7.97
C ASN A 108 -5.34 -14.69 8.82
N GLY A 109 -6.49 -14.67 8.16
CA GLY A 109 -7.76 -14.41 8.81
C GLY A 109 -8.20 -15.44 9.85
N SER A 110 -7.73 -16.66 9.74
CA SER A 110 -8.01 -17.71 10.72
C SER A 110 -7.02 -17.72 11.87
N GLN A 111 -5.95 -16.96 11.78
CA GLN A 111 -4.93 -16.88 12.80
C GLN A 111 -5.10 -15.57 13.54
N ASN A 112 -5.21 -15.64 14.85
CA ASN A 112 -5.19 -14.42 15.61
C ASN A 112 -3.73 -13.96 15.74
N LEU A 113 -3.55 -12.67 16.00
CA LEU A 113 -2.21 -12.10 16.11
C LEU A 113 -1.44 -12.67 17.29
N GLU A 114 -2.14 -13.14 18.31
CA GLU A 114 -1.53 -13.72 19.49
C GLU A 114 -0.83 -15.04 19.19
N SER A 115 -1.28 -15.80 18.17
CA SER A 115 -0.61 -17.05 17.82
C SER A 115 0.76 -16.82 17.19
N PHE A 116 0.95 -15.66 16.51
CA PHE A 116 2.25 -15.26 15.96
C PHE A 116 3.13 -14.57 16.99
N PHE A 117 2.52 -13.78 17.85
CA PHE A 117 3.20 -12.92 18.79
C PHE A 117 2.53 -13.07 20.15
N PRO A 118 2.91 -14.10 20.92
CA PRO A 118 2.23 -14.38 22.18
C PRO A 118 2.16 -13.19 23.16
N SER A 119 3.11 -12.29 23.08
CA SER A 119 3.11 -11.07 23.90
C SER A 119 2.45 -9.88 23.21
N PHE A 120 1.90 -10.09 22.02
CA PHE A 120 1.35 -9.02 21.19
C PHE A 120 -0.06 -8.66 21.66
N ASP A 121 -0.31 -7.36 21.78
CA ASP A 121 -1.63 -6.83 22.13
C ASP A 121 -2.24 -6.15 20.90
N ALA A 122 -3.24 -6.78 20.29
CA ALA A 122 -3.87 -6.28 19.09
C ALA A 122 -4.54 -4.90 19.28
N SER A 123 -4.91 -4.56 20.52
CA SER A 123 -5.54 -3.27 20.79
C SER A 123 -4.57 -2.11 20.59
N LYS A 124 -3.28 -2.37 20.53
CA LYS A 124 -2.25 -1.35 20.30
C LYS A 124 -1.99 -1.07 18.82
N ILE A 125 -2.60 -1.85 17.94
CA ILE A 125 -2.52 -1.61 16.50
C ILE A 125 -3.60 -0.60 16.13
N VAL A 126 -3.19 0.47 15.54
CA VAL A 126 -4.10 1.55 15.15
C VAL A 126 -4.17 1.67 13.65
#